data_330c61d584c2fe3880a639626266da13
#
_entry.id   330c61d584c2fe3880a639626266da13
#
_cell.length_a   1.000
_cell.length_b   1.000
_cell.length_c   1.000
_cell.angle_alpha   90.00
_cell.angle_beta   90.00
_cell.angle_gamma   90.00
#
_symmetry.space_group_name_H-M   'P 1'
#
loop_
_entity.id
_entity.type
_entity.pdbx_description
1 polymer ?
#
loop_
_entity_poly.entity_id
_entity_poly.type
_entity_poly.pdbx_seq_one_letter_code
_entity_poly.pdbx_strand_id
1 'polypeptide(L)'
;MNYYVTDNTGASVALNDIPEVSYAAFYEDLRVKLSDARYHAAHYFALPSGDRMRFFLLLLDDAERRVLITSHATDYYDETALPSLTALHPQMHPFERDISERYGIRFDGMPWPKPLRFPAGRYDRRSSIENYPFYTMEGRSLHEVNVGPIHAGIIEPGA
;
A
#
# COMPACT_ATOMS: atom_id res chain seq x y z
N MET A 1 11.22 -4.74 17.15
CA MET A 1 10.86 -5.66 16.05
C MET A 1 12.10 -6.17 15.35
N ASN A 2 12.08 -7.35 14.72
CA ASN A 2 13.20 -7.91 13.98
C ASN A 2 13.11 -7.54 12.51
N TYR A 3 14.27 -7.18 11.92
CA TYR A 3 14.42 -6.86 10.51
C TYR A 3 15.58 -7.65 9.90
N TYR A 4 15.44 -8.03 8.65
CA TYR A 4 16.58 -8.25 7.79
C TYR A 4 17.10 -6.89 7.36
N VAL A 5 18.41 -6.65 7.48
CA VAL A 5 19.01 -5.33 7.22
C VAL A 5 20.03 -5.46 6.11
N THR A 6 19.93 -4.59 5.11
CA THR A 6 20.92 -4.50 4.02
C THR A 6 21.17 -3.05 3.63
N ASP A 7 22.37 -2.74 3.19
CA ASP A 7 22.78 -1.47 2.57
C ASP A 7 22.80 -1.55 1.03
N ASN A 8 22.54 -2.74 0.48
CA ASN A 8 22.55 -3.00 -0.95
C ASN A 8 21.14 -3.16 -1.49
N THR A 9 20.63 -2.12 -2.14
CA THR A 9 19.29 -2.13 -2.76
C THR A 9 19.16 -3.04 -3.98
N GLY A 10 20.29 -3.51 -4.54
CA GLY A 10 20.33 -4.47 -5.66
C GLY A 10 20.51 -5.93 -5.22
N ALA A 11 20.60 -6.21 -3.91
CA ALA A 11 20.75 -7.56 -3.41
C ALA A 11 19.47 -8.36 -3.51
N SER A 12 19.60 -9.65 -3.85
CA SER A 12 18.50 -10.60 -3.70
C SER A 12 18.44 -11.10 -2.27
N VAL A 13 17.24 -11.15 -1.69
CA VAL A 13 16.98 -11.66 -0.34
C VAL A 13 16.07 -12.87 -0.45
N ALA A 14 16.48 -13.99 0.14
CA ALA A 14 15.62 -15.15 0.19
C ALA A 14 14.41 -14.88 1.12
N LEU A 15 13.21 -15.26 0.69
CA LEU A 15 11.99 -15.00 1.47
C LEU A 15 12.03 -15.63 2.87
N ASN A 16 12.76 -16.74 3.04
CA ASN A 16 12.92 -17.42 4.32
C ASN A 16 13.88 -16.70 5.28
N ASP A 17 14.72 -15.81 4.77
CA ASP A 17 15.63 -14.99 5.60
C ASP A 17 14.94 -13.74 6.16
N ILE A 18 13.77 -13.40 5.63
CA ILE A 18 12.97 -12.26 6.10
C ILE A 18 12.24 -12.67 7.38
N PRO A 19 12.50 -12.00 8.51
CA PRO A 19 11.82 -12.34 9.75
C PRO A 19 10.32 -12.12 9.65
N GLU A 20 9.55 -13.07 10.21
CA GLU A 20 8.12 -12.97 10.39
C GLU A 20 7.81 -12.57 11.83
N VAL A 21 6.99 -11.55 12.03
CA VAL A 21 6.59 -11.03 13.32
C VAL A 21 5.06 -11.04 13.44
N SER A 22 4.53 -10.90 14.66
CA SER A 22 3.08 -10.70 14.84
C SER A 22 2.65 -9.34 14.26
N TYR A 23 1.39 -9.26 13.78
CA TYR A 23 0.87 -7.98 13.30
C TYR A 23 0.89 -6.89 14.38
N ALA A 24 0.61 -7.23 15.62
CA ALA A 24 0.66 -6.29 16.74
C ALA A 24 2.06 -5.68 16.92
N ALA A 25 3.12 -6.51 16.86
CA ALA A 25 4.50 -6.02 16.94
C ALA A 25 4.88 -5.17 15.72
N PHE A 26 4.42 -5.57 14.53
CA PHE A 26 4.59 -4.83 13.28
C PHE A 26 3.93 -3.44 13.37
N TYR A 27 2.66 -3.38 13.77
CA TYR A 27 1.90 -2.16 13.89
C TYR A 27 2.53 -1.17 14.86
N GLU A 28 2.87 -1.62 16.08
CA GLU A 28 3.44 -0.76 17.11
C GLU A 28 4.84 -0.22 16.74
N ASP A 29 5.67 -1.04 16.11
CA ASP A 29 6.99 -0.57 15.66
C ASP A 29 6.88 0.47 14.55
N LEU A 30 5.99 0.27 13.57
CA LEU A 30 5.78 1.23 12.50
C LEU A 30 5.09 2.51 12.96
N ARG A 31 4.16 2.40 13.91
CA ARG A 31 3.53 3.57 14.52
C ARG A 31 4.57 4.54 15.08
N VAL A 32 5.66 4.00 15.65
CA VAL A 32 6.75 4.81 16.20
C VAL A 32 7.73 5.25 15.11
N LYS A 33 8.22 4.30 14.30
CA LYS A 33 9.25 4.58 13.28
C LYS A 33 8.79 5.59 12.24
N LEU A 34 7.60 5.43 11.70
CA LEU A 34 7.10 6.33 10.64
C LEU A 34 6.73 7.73 11.17
N SER A 35 6.75 7.96 12.49
CA SER A 35 6.67 9.31 13.08
C SER A 35 8.02 10.03 13.06
N ASP A 36 9.12 9.33 12.83
CA ASP A 36 10.46 9.90 12.67
C ASP A 36 10.75 10.05 11.17
N ALA A 37 11.09 11.26 10.73
CA ALA A 37 11.44 11.59 9.35
C ALA A 37 12.67 10.82 8.81
N ARG A 38 13.42 10.16 9.70
CA ARG A 38 14.49 9.22 9.34
C ARG A 38 13.99 8.02 8.56
N TYR A 39 12.72 7.60 8.81
CA TYR A 39 12.18 6.37 8.22
C TYR A 39 11.04 6.66 7.27
N HIS A 40 11.01 5.94 6.14
CA HIS A 40 9.84 5.93 5.27
C HIS A 40 9.58 4.56 4.65
N ALA A 41 8.32 4.26 4.38
CA ALA A 41 7.92 3.01 3.74
C ALA A 41 8.20 3.09 2.24
N ALA A 42 9.14 2.28 1.76
CA ALA A 42 9.40 2.16 0.33
C ALA A 42 8.37 1.26 -0.36
N HIS A 43 7.97 0.18 0.31
CA HIS A 43 6.95 -0.73 -0.21
C HIS A 43 6.34 -1.59 0.90
N TYR A 44 5.03 -1.84 0.77
CA TYR A 44 4.29 -2.78 1.61
C TYR A 44 3.32 -3.55 0.71
N PHE A 45 3.46 -4.86 0.66
CA PHE A 45 2.69 -5.73 -0.24
C PHE A 45 2.43 -7.09 0.38
N ALA A 46 1.50 -7.83 -0.19
CA ALA A 46 1.15 -9.17 0.27
C ALA A 46 1.27 -10.20 -0.85
N LEU A 47 1.60 -11.42 -0.48
CA LEU A 47 1.63 -12.59 -1.37
C LEU A 47 0.96 -13.79 -0.68
N PRO A 48 0.16 -14.59 -1.42
CA PRO A 48 -0.31 -15.86 -0.92
C PRO A 48 0.87 -16.81 -0.62
N SER A 49 0.80 -17.51 0.50
CA SER A 49 1.80 -18.47 0.95
C SER A 49 1.12 -19.68 1.59
N GLY A 50 0.74 -20.68 0.79
CA GLY A 50 -0.11 -21.78 1.21
C GLY A 50 -1.48 -21.28 1.66
N ASP A 51 -1.90 -21.64 2.88
CA ASP A 51 -3.18 -21.22 3.46
C ASP A 51 -3.09 -19.84 4.15
N ARG A 52 -1.96 -19.15 4.02
CA ARG A 52 -1.71 -17.87 4.65
C ARG A 52 -1.49 -16.78 3.62
N MET A 53 -1.75 -15.55 4.03
CA MET A 53 -1.33 -14.34 3.33
C MET A 53 -0.13 -13.77 4.07
N ARG A 54 1.02 -13.71 3.42
CA ARG A 54 2.24 -13.12 3.99
C ARG A 54 2.46 -11.72 3.42
N PHE A 55 2.67 -10.78 4.31
CA PHE A 55 2.86 -9.37 4.01
C PHE A 55 4.34 -9.01 4.22
N PHE A 56 4.87 -8.22 3.32
CA PHE A 56 6.26 -7.80 3.33
C PHE A 56 6.35 -6.28 3.37
N LEU A 57 7.20 -5.77 4.24
CA LEU A 57 7.51 -4.35 4.33
C LEU A 57 8.98 -4.13 4.00
N LEU A 58 9.22 -3.13 3.14
CA LEU A 58 10.52 -2.51 2.92
C LEU A 58 10.47 -1.11 3.53
N LEU A 59 11.23 -0.90 4.60
CA LEU A 59 11.37 0.38 5.28
C LEU A 59 12.76 0.92 5.03
N LEU A 60 12.88 2.18 4.62
CA LEU A 60 14.17 2.83 4.44
C LEU A 60 14.57 3.59 5.70
N ASP A 61 15.84 3.46 6.06
CA ASP A 61 16.52 4.23 7.08
C ASP A 61 17.48 5.19 6.39
N ASP A 62 17.06 6.42 6.20
CA ASP A 62 17.80 7.41 5.41
C ASP A 62 19.09 7.85 6.09
N ALA A 63 19.11 7.88 7.42
CA ALA A 63 20.30 8.27 8.17
C ALA A 63 21.44 7.26 8.01
N GLU A 64 21.11 5.97 8.08
CA GLU A 64 22.10 4.88 7.97
C GLU A 64 22.21 4.33 6.54
N ARG A 65 21.38 4.82 5.59
CA ARG A 65 21.32 4.36 4.20
C ARG A 65 21.10 2.85 4.10
N ARG A 66 20.11 2.35 4.85
CA ARG A 66 19.78 0.92 4.95
C ARG A 66 18.36 0.64 4.55
N VAL A 67 18.14 -0.57 4.06
CA VAL A 67 16.82 -1.15 3.84
C VAL A 67 16.55 -2.14 4.98
N LEU A 68 15.45 -1.93 5.67
CA LEU A 68 14.96 -2.78 6.73
C LEU A 68 13.78 -3.59 6.17
N ILE A 69 13.89 -4.92 6.16
CA ILE A 69 12.87 -5.79 5.58
C ILE A 69 12.29 -6.67 6.69
N THR A 70 10.99 -6.72 6.78
CA THR A 70 10.26 -7.58 7.73
C THR A 70 8.99 -8.10 7.10
N SER A 71 8.37 -9.08 7.72
CA SER A 71 7.08 -9.62 7.29
C SER A 71 6.19 -9.95 8.48
N HIS A 72 4.90 -10.02 8.21
CA HIS A 72 3.91 -10.65 9.08
C HIS A 72 3.00 -11.53 8.23
N ALA A 73 2.14 -12.33 8.84
CA ALA A 73 1.19 -13.13 8.10
C ALA A 73 -0.14 -13.23 8.86
N THR A 74 -1.21 -13.46 8.08
CA THR A 74 -2.55 -13.81 8.56
C THR A 74 -3.01 -15.07 7.86
N ASP A 75 -4.02 -15.75 8.39
CA ASP A 75 -4.66 -16.82 7.64
C ASP A 75 -5.35 -16.23 6.41
N TYR A 76 -5.28 -16.93 5.27
CA TYR A 76 -5.80 -16.40 3.98
C TYR A 76 -7.31 -16.14 4.02
N TYR A 77 -8.03 -16.93 4.81
CA TYR A 77 -9.48 -16.85 4.95
C TYR A 77 -9.92 -16.11 6.22
N ASP A 78 -8.99 -15.50 6.95
CA ASP A 78 -9.34 -14.69 8.12
C ASP A 78 -9.99 -13.39 7.66
N GLU A 79 -11.27 -13.23 7.99
CA GLU A 79 -12.04 -12.00 7.70
C GLU A 79 -11.77 -10.88 8.72
N THR A 80 -10.91 -11.13 9.70
CA THR A 80 -10.57 -10.12 10.72
C THR A 80 -9.86 -8.94 10.06
N ALA A 81 -10.37 -7.75 10.28
CA ALA A 81 -9.74 -6.54 9.78
C ALA A 81 -8.44 -6.25 10.54
N LEU A 82 -7.41 -5.87 9.82
CA LEU A 82 -6.15 -5.39 10.39
C LEU A 82 -6.28 -3.89 10.73
N PRO A 83 -5.85 -3.43 11.92
CA PRO A 83 -5.75 -1.98 12.18
C PRO A 83 -4.96 -1.26 11.10
N SER A 84 -5.49 -0.18 10.52
CA SER A 84 -4.83 0.59 9.47
C SER A 84 -3.74 1.49 10.04
N LEU A 85 -2.58 1.52 9.39
CA LEU A 85 -1.53 2.51 9.64
C LEU A 85 -1.79 3.84 8.92
N THR A 86 -2.64 3.85 7.89
CA THR A 86 -2.90 5.04 7.05
C THR A 86 -3.42 6.23 7.84
N ALA A 87 -4.24 6.00 8.88
CA ALA A 87 -4.79 7.07 9.71
C ALA A 87 -3.70 7.83 10.49
N LEU A 88 -2.60 7.15 10.82
CA LEU A 88 -1.46 7.71 11.54
C LEU A 88 -0.36 8.18 10.57
N HIS A 89 -0.17 7.44 9.51
CA HIS A 89 0.89 7.64 8.54
C HIS A 89 0.33 7.61 7.12
N PRO A 90 -0.07 8.76 6.55
CA PRO A 90 -0.69 8.84 5.22
C PRO A 90 0.11 8.17 4.10
N GLN A 91 1.43 8.08 4.22
CA GLN A 91 2.28 7.37 3.25
C GLN A 91 1.91 5.89 3.06
N MET A 92 1.20 5.28 4.02
CA MET A 92 0.77 3.87 3.94
C MET A 92 -0.46 3.65 3.06
N HIS A 93 -1.24 4.70 2.73
CA HIS A 93 -2.52 4.57 2.04
C HIS A 93 -2.45 3.83 0.68
N PRO A 94 -1.46 4.05 -0.21
CA PRO A 94 -1.46 3.35 -1.49
C PRO A 94 -1.21 1.86 -1.33
N PHE A 95 -0.39 1.48 -0.35
CA PHE A 95 -0.06 0.09 -0.10
C PHE A 95 -1.24 -0.69 0.50
N GLU A 96 -1.86 -0.16 1.55
CA GLU A 96 -3.02 -0.79 2.19
C GLU A 96 -4.20 -0.90 1.22
N ARG A 97 -4.43 0.13 0.38
CA ARG A 97 -5.46 0.11 -0.66
C ARG A 97 -5.16 -0.92 -1.75
N ASP A 98 -3.91 -1.04 -2.22
CA ASP A 98 -3.54 -2.04 -3.24
C ASP A 98 -3.74 -3.47 -2.71
N ILE A 99 -3.35 -3.72 -1.45
CA ILE A 99 -3.56 -5.01 -0.79
C ILE A 99 -5.05 -5.32 -0.66
N SER A 100 -5.85 -4.35 -0.20
CA SER A 100 -7.31 -4.50 -0.10
C SER A 100 -7.94 -4.81 -1.45
N GLU A 101 -7.54 -4.08 -2.48
CA GLU A 101 -8.09 -4.22 -3.82
C GLU A 101 -7.76 -5.58 -4.46
N ARG A 102 -6.55 -6.07 -4.24
CA ARG A 102 -6.09 -7.36 -4.79
C ARG A 102 -6.66 -8.55 -4.06
N TYR A 103 -6.71 -8.52 -2.75
CA TYR A 103 -6.92 -9.71 -1.92
C TYR A 103 -8.16 -9.63 -1.02
N GLY A 104 -8.87 -8.51 -0.99
CA GLY A 104 -10.03 -8.33 -0.12
C GLY A 104 -9.68 -8.13 1.35
N ILE A 105 -8.41 -7.99 1.69
CA ILE A 105 -7.97 -7.73 3.06
C ILE A 105 -8.54 -6.37 3.52
N ARG A 106 -9.18 -6.36 4.69
CA ARG A 106 -9.74 -5.14 5.27
C ARG A 106 -8.76 -4.50 6.24
N PHE A 107 -8.61 -3.18 6.11
CA PHE A 107 -7.85 -2.37 7.06
C PHE A 107 -8.83 -1.48 7.85
N ASP A 108 -8.98 -1.77 9.14
CA ASP A 108 -9.90 -1.05 10.02
C ASP A 108 -9.35 0.35 10.34
N GLY A 109 -10.25 1.35 10.31
CA GLY A 109 -9.86 2.74 10.52
C GLY A 109 -9.18 3.41 9.33
N MET A 110 -9.12 2.76 8.15
CA MET A 110 -8.58 3.40 6.94
C MET A 110 -9.47 4.60 6.53
N PRO A 111 -8.90 5.82 6.46
CA PRO A 111 -9.72 7.02 6.23
C PRO A 111 -10.29 7.14 4.80
N TRP A 112 -9.70 6.43 3.82
CA TRP A 112 -10.12 6.54 2.43
C TRP A 112 -9.99 5.21 1.67
N PRO A 113 -10.87 4.22 1.93
CA PRO A 113 -10.80 2.87 1.37
C PRO A 113 -11.34 2.79 -0.07
N LYS A 114 -10.83 3.63 -0.96
CA LYS A 114 -11.22 3.64 -2.38
C LYS A 114 -10.27 2.79 -3.23
N PRO A 115 -10.74 2.25 -4.36
CA PRO A 115 -9.90 1.54 -5.32
C PRO A 115 -8.68 2.38 -5.73
N LEU A 116 -7.60 1.70 -6.12
CA LEU A 116 -6.34 2.34 -6.50
C LEU A 116 -6.00 2.17 -7.97
N ARG A 117 -6.08 0.96 -8.49
CA ARG A 117 -5.54 0.62 -9.83
C ARG A 117 -6.48 -0.16 -10.73
N PHE A 118 -7.56 -0.71 -10.20
CA PHE A 118 -8.47 -1.62 -10.92
C PHE A 118 -7.74 -2.76 -11.66
N PRO A 119 -6.83 -3.53 -11.01
CA PRO A 119 -6.12 -4.61 -11.69
C PRO A 119 -7.09 -5.72 -12.13
N ALA A 120 -6.80 -6.37 -13.26
CA ALA A 120 -7.64 -7.43 -13.81
C ALA A 120 -7.89 -8.61 -12.83
N GLY A 121 -6.95 -8.90 -11.94
CA GLY A 121 -7.03 -9.96 -10.94
C GLY A 121 -7.51 -9.49 -9.56
N ARG A 122 -8.23 -8.38 -9.46
CA ARG A 122 -8.71 -7.85 -8.18
C ARG A 122 -9.72 -8.78 -7.50
N TYR A 123 -9.85 -8.63 -6.19
CA TYR A 123 -10.76 -9.44 -5.37
C TYR A 123 -12.23 -9.29 -5.79
N ASP A 124 -12.75 -8.06 -5.86
CA ASP A 124 -14.08 -7.79 -6.39
C ASP A 124 -14.04 -7.62 -7.91
N ARG A 125 -14.27 -8.72 -8.62
CA ARG A 125 -14.28 -8.76 -10.08
C ARG A 125 -15.46 -8.07 -10.74
N ARG A 126 -16.49 -7.69 -9.98
CA ARG A 126 -17.68 -6.98 -10.50
C ARG A 126 -17.45 -5.48 -10.64
N SER A 127 -16.49 -4.96 -9.90
CA SER A 127 -16.13 -3.54 -9.92
C SER A 127 -15.00 -3.32 -10.92
N SER A 128 -15.19 -2.37 -11.83
CA SER A 128 -14.21 -1.95 -12.85
C SER A 128 -14.14 -0.44 -12.93
N ILE A 129 -13.17 0.09 -13.65
CA ILE A 129 -13.06 1.53 -13.85
C ILE A 129 -14.26 2.08 -14.64
N GLU A 130 -14.84 1.28 -15.53
CA GLU A 130 -15.99 1.67 -16.37
C GLU A 130 -17.29 1.79 -15.57
N ASN A 131 -17.43 1.03 -14.48
CA ASN A 131 -18.63 1.07 -13.63
C ASN A 131 -18.42 1.75 -12.27
N TYR A 132 -17.24 2.32 -12.04
CA TYR A 132 -16.95 3.04 -10.81
C TYR A 132 -17.74 4.37 -10.77
N PRO A 133 -18.46 4.67 -9.67
CA PRO A 133 -19.26 5.88 -9.57
C PRO A 133 -18.38 7.11 -9.33
N PHE A 134 -17.69 7.57 -10.38
CA PHE A 134 -16.98 8.84 -10.32
C PHE A 134 -17.94 9.99 -10.06
N TYR A 135 -17.46 10.99 -9.35
CA TYR A 135 -18.22 12.20 -9.14
C TYR A 135 -18.44 12.91 -10.48
N THR A 136 -19.70 13.16 -10.82
CA THR A 136 -20.08 13.93 -12.00
C THR A 136 -20.68 15.25 -11.57
N MET A 137 -20.30 16.31 -12.25
CA MET A 137 -20.93 17.62 -12.12
C MET A 137 -21.85 17.85 -13.31
N GLU A 138 -23.04 18.36 -13.07
CA GLU A 138 -24.01 18.69 -14.12
C GLU A 138 -24.42 20.17 -14.01
N GLY A 139 -24.61 20.83 -15.13
CA GLY A 139 -25.07 22.21 -15.16
C GLY A 139 -24.93 22.88 -16.53
N ARG A 140 -25.81 23.84 -16.82
CA ARG A 140 -25.81 24.56 -18.11
C ARG A 140 -24.57 25.47 -18.32
N SER A 141 -23.86 25.79 -17.25
CA SER A 141 -22.69 26.68 -17.26
C SER A 141 -21.38 25.95 -17.09
N LEU A 142 -21.38 24.61 -17.23
CA LEU A 142 -20.15 23.83 -17.12
C LEU A 142 -19.35 23.91 -18.41
N HIS A 143 -18.09 24.22 -18.26
CA HIS A 143 -17.07 24.06 -19.30
C HIS A 143 -16.19 22.89 -18.93
N GLU A 144 -16.18 21.87 -19.77
CA GLU A 144 -15.25 20.76 -19.62
C GLU A 144 -13.87 21.17 -20.13
N VAL A 145 -12.88 21.12 -19.26
CA VAL A 145 -11.48 21.41 -19.59
C VAL A 145 -10.65 20.17 -19.26
N ASN A 146 -10.08 19.57 -20.28
CA ASN A 146 -9.17 18.45 -20.12
C ASN A 146 -7.85 18.95 -19.50
N VAL A 147 -7.48 18.40 -18.36
CA VAL A 147 -6.23 18.72 -17.68
C VAL A 147 -5.38 17.45 -17.62
N GLY A 148 -4.20 17.52 -18.23
CA GLY A 148 -3.24 16.42 -18.23
C GLY A 148 -1.88 16.85 -17.62
N PRO A 149 -0.92 15.93 -17.57
CA PRO A 149 0.42 16.24 -17.09
C PRO A 149 1.08 17.31 -17.96
N ILE A 150 1.89 18.17 -17.32
CA ILE A 150 2.68 19.18 -18.01
C ILE A 150 4.01 18.56 -18.42
N HIS A 151 4.27 18.49 -19.73
CA HIS A 151 5.52 18.06 -20.31
C HIS A 151 6.21 19.24 -21.00
N ALA A 152 7.44 19.57 -20.61
CA ALA A 152 8.23 20.66 -21.20
C ALA A 152 7.46 22.01 -21.33
N GLY A 153 6.58 22.30 -20.37
CA GLY A 153 5.73 23.49 -20.38
C GLY A 153 4.45 23.40 -21.22
N ILE A 154 4.15 22.24 -21.81
CA ILE A 154 2.91 21.96 -22.54
C ILE A 154 1.99 21.12 -21.67
N ILE A 155 0.72 21.51 -21.59
CA ILE A 155 -0.31 20.70 -20.91
C ILE A 155 -0.84 19.71 -21.94
N GLU A 156 -0.66 18.41 -21.67
CA GLU A 156 -1.29 17.35 -22.45
C GLU A 156 -2.61 16.97 -21.77
N PRO A 157 -3.77 17.19 -22.40
CA PRO A 157 -5.04 16.72 -21.86
C PRO A 157 -5.07 15.19 -21.87
N GLY A 158 -5.43 14.59 -20.74
CA GLY A 158 -5.73 13.18 -20.67
C GLY A 158 -7.00 12.86 -21.47
N ALA A 159 -6.97 11.74 -22.19
CA ALA A 159 -8.15 11.18 -22.84
C ALA A 159 -8.97 10.37 -21.84
#